data_b2db3a800c0b3b10e7249958febfca95
#
_entry.id   b2db3a800c0b3b10e7249958febfca95
#
_cell.length_a   1.000
_cell.length_b   1.000
_cell.length_c   1.000
_cell.angle_alpha   90.00
_cell.angle_beta   90.00
_cell.angle_gamma   90.00
#
_symmetry.space_group_name_H-M   'P 1'
#
loop_
_entity.id
_entity.type
_entity.pdbx_description
1 polymer ?
#
loop_
_entity_poly.entity_id
_entity_poly.type
_entity_poly.pdbx_seq_one_letter_code
_entity_poly.pdbx_strand_id
1 'polypeptide(L)'
;NAACVMKSDLINNPIYGAAARLAGYIRNDDFIGGVTQAVEDRGAGGQLLLFPEGTRTTRAPINRLKGGAALVSKRAGVPIQTVLIETTSPFLSKGWSLHRIPPVPICYRVRLGRRFMPADNLRETIAELEAYLASELGCRSGFDAAGNILAKPQNAGSIER
;
A
#
# COMPACT_ATOMS: atom_id res chain seq x y z
N ASN A 1 -1.50 16.53 -5.16
CA ASN A 1 -0.03 16.53 -5.16
C ASN A 1 0.45 15.30 -4.37
N ALA A 2 0.72 14.17 -5.06
CA ALA A 2 1.14 12.92 -4.43
C ALA A 2 2.58 12.58 -4.86
N ALA A 3 3.39 12.07 -3.92
CA ALA A 3 4.67 11.45 -4.20
C ALA A 3 4.63 9.96 -3.86
N CYS A 4 5.40 9.17 -4.57
CA CYS A 4 5.55 7.75 -4.31
C CYS A 4 7.02 7.41 -4.01
N VAL A 5 7.25 6.48 -3.10
CA VAL A 5 8.61 5.96 -2.85
C VAL A 5 8.88 4.80 -3.78
N MET A 6 10.00 4.88 -4.48
CA MET A 6 10.44 3.87 -5.45
C MET A 6 11.83 3.33 -5.08
N LYS A 7 12.07 2.07 -5.43
CA LYS A 7 13.38 1.45 -5.25
C LYS A 7 14.44 2.13 -6.13
N SER A 8 15.61 2.42 -5.57
CA SER A 8 16.70 3.12 -6.25
C SER A 8 17.12 2.43 -7.56
N ASP A 9 17.15 1.10 -7.59
CA ASP A 9 17.48 0.33 -8.80
C ASP A 9 16.56 0.66 -9.99
N LEU A 10 15.27 0.96 -9.73
CA LEU A 10 14.31 1.32 -10.77
C LEU A 10 14.50 2.76 -11.26
N ILE A 11 14.91 3.67 -10.38
CA ILE A 11 15.19 5.06 -10.74
C ILE A 11 16.45 5.17 -11.61
N ASN A 12 17.41 4.25 -11.38
CA ASN A 12 18.64 4.18 -12.17
C ASN A 12 18.43 3.45 -13.51
N ASN A 13 17.29 2.82 -13.74
CA ASN A 13 16.96 2.18 -15.02
C ASN A 13 16.68 3.25 -16.09
N PRO A 14 17.27 3.16 -17.30
CA PRO A 14 17.11 4.18 -18.34
C PRO A 14 15.65 4.35 -18.81
N ILE A 15 14.85 3.27 -18.78
CA ILE A 15 13.44 3.31 -19.22
C ILE A 15 12.53 3.91 -18.14
N TYR A 16 12.68 3.45 -16.89
CA TYR A 16 11.78 3.86 -15.80
C TYR A 16 12.27 5.10 -15.07
N GLY A 17 13.60 5.35 -15.05
CA GLY A 17 14.20 6.41 -14.25
C GLY A 17 13.82 7.82 -14.72
N ALA A 18 13.67 8.04 -16.02
CA ALA A 18 13.23 9.32 -16.55
C ALA A 18 11.80 9.63 -16.12
N ALA A 19 10.87 8.68 -16.27
CA ALA A 19 9.50 8.81 -15.85
C ALA A 19 9.37 8.99 -14.32
N ALA A 20 10.16 8.25 -13.55
CA ALA A 20 10.16 8.35 -12.09
C ALA A 20 10.64 9.72 -11.59
N ARG A 21 11.67 10.29 -12.23
CA ARG A 21 12.16 11.64 -11.92
C ARG A 21 11.13 12.72 -12.26
N LEU A 22 10.51 12.62 -13.44
CA LEU A 22 9.45 13.54 -13.85
C LEU A 22 8.22 13.47 -12.93
N ALA A 23 7.89 12.27 -12.44
CA ALA A 23 6.81 12.06 -11.50
C ALA A 23 7.15 12.44 -10.04
N GLY A 24 8.38 12.89 -9.76
CA GLY A 24 8.80 13.29 -8.42
C GLY A 24 8.84 12.13 -7.43
N TYR A 25 9.23 10.92 -7.89
CA TYR A 25 9.36 9.77 -7.01
C TYR A 25 10.57 9.90 -6.09
N ILE A 26 10.39 9.47 -4.85
CA ILE A 26 11.42 9.51 -3.80
C ILE A 26 12.20 8.19 -3.82
N ARG A 27 13.51 8.29 -3.71
CA ARG A 27 14.39 7.11 -3.63
C ARG A 27 14.30 6.47 -2.24
N ASN A 28 14.32 5.14 -2.19
CA ASN A 28 14.24 4.42 -0.93
C ASN A 28 15.56 4.29 -0.17
N ASP A 29 16.70 4.57 -0.80
CA ASP A 29 18.03 4.58 -0.18
C ASP A 29 18.25 5.84 0.69
N ASP A 30 17.61 6.96 0.35
CA ASP A 30 17.52 8.16 1.17
C ASP A 30 16.07 8.36 1.67
N PHE A 31 15.49 7.30 2.20
CA PHE A 31 14.07 7.31 2.58
C PHE A 31 13.71 8.40 3.58
N ILE A 32 14.55 8.61 4.59
CA ILE A 32 14.28 9.58 5.66
C ILE A 32 14.46 11.01 5.16
N GLY A 33 15.58 11.30 4.50
CA GLY A 33 15.86 12.63 3.94
C GLY A 33 14.86 12.99 2.85
N GLY A 34 14.64 12.10 1.90
CA GLY A 34 13.70 12.31 0.80
C GLY A 34 12.25 12.48 1.23
N VAL A 35 11.83 11.78 2.30
CA VAL A 35 10.47 11.97 2.85
C VAL A 35 10.36 13.30 3.58
N THR A 36 11.35 13.68 4.39
CA THR A 36 11.36 14.97 5.08
C THR A 36 11.29 16.11 4.08
N GLN A 37 12.14 16.07 3.07
CA GLN A 37 12.15 17.05 1.98
C GLN A 37 10.80 17.09 1.24
N ALA A 38 10.22 15.93 0.94
CA ALA A 38 8.93 15.87 0.24
C ALA A 38 7.76 16.41 1.08
N VAL A 39 7.82 16.28 2.39
CA VAL A 39 6.82 16.87 3.30
C VAL A 39 6.98 18.40 3.33
N GLU A 40 8.21 18.89 3.42
CA GLU A 40 8.52 20.32 3.41
C GLU A 40 8.15 20.99 2.09
N ASP A 41 8.56 20.41 0.96
CA ASP A 41 8.33 20.96 -0.39
C ASP A 41 6.84 21.00 -0.77
N ARG A 42 6.03 20.10 -0.24
CA ARG A 42 4.61 19.99 -0.62
C ARG A 42 3.67 20.79 0.27
N GLY A 43 4.14 21.27 1.40
CA GLY A 43 3.34 22.04 2.35
C GLY A 43 2.06 21.32 2.82
N ALA A 44 1.13 22.08 3.35
CA ALA A 44 -0.16 21.53 3.79
C ALA A 44 -0.95 20.96 2.59
N GLY A 45 -1.27 19.66 2.65
CA GLY A 45 -2.06 18.95 1.63
C GLY A 45 -1.27 18.03 0.69
N GLY A 46 0.05 17.92 0.86
CA GLY A 46 0.85 16.89 0.17
C GLY A 46 0.50 15.47 0.63
N GLN A 47 0.52 14.52 -0.29
CA GLN A 47 0.27 13.10 -0.02
C GLN A 47 1.51 12.28 -0.34
N LEU A 48 1.86 11.34 0.54
CA LEU A 48 2.93 10.37 0.32
C LEU A 48 2.32 8.97 0.19
N LEU A 49 2.48 8.36 -0.97
CA LEU A 49 2.06 6.98 -1.21
C LEU A 49 3.21 6.03 -0.84
N LEU A 50 2.95 5.16 0.12
CA LEU A 50 3.89 4.15 0.60
C LEU A 50 3.33 2.75 0.43
N PHE A 51 4.19 1.83 0.01
CA PHE A 51 3.92 0.40 0.03
C PHE A 51 4.66 -0.20 1.25
N PRO A 52 3.96 -0.44 2.38
CA PRO A 52 4.63 -0.72 3.66
C PRO A 52 5.35 -2.07 3.70
N GLU A 53 5.01 -3.00 2.83
CA GLU A 53 5.74 -4.27 2.64
C GLU A 53 7.12 -4.05 2.00
N GLY A 54 7.31 -2.97 1.23
CA GLY A 54 8.53 -2.68 0.47
C GLY A 54 8.84 -3.66 -0.64
N THR A 55 7.96 -4.60 -0.92
CA THR A 55 8.01 -5.57 -2.02
C THR A 55 6.59 -6.02 -2.37
N ARG A 56 6.43 -6.74 -3.47
CA ARG A 56 5.16 -7.38 -3.81
C ARG A 56 4.87 -8.51 -2.84
N THR A 57 3.62 -8.69 -2.45
CA THR A 57 3.19 -9.73 -1.52
C THR A 57 3.55 -11.13 -2.03
N THR A 58 4.19 -11.91 -1.18
CA THR A 58 4.58 -13.32 -1.44
C THR A 58 3.95 -14.29 -0.47
N ARG A 59 3.45 -13.81 0.65
CA ARG A 59 2.74 -14.55 1.69
C ARG A 59 1.38 -13.93 1.88
N ALA A 60 0.31 -14.69 1.61
CA ALA A 60 -1.05 -14.21 1.86
C ALA A 60 -1.31 -14.13 3.38
N PRO A 61 -2.10 -13.17 3.84
CA PRO A 61 -2.71 -12.05 3.09
C PRO A 61 -1.74 -10.89 2.82
N ILE A 62 -0.68 -10.72 3.61
CA ILE A 62 0.36 -9.69 3.47
C ILE A 62 1.71 -10.22 3.94
N ASN A 63 2.80 -9.62 3.46
CA ASN A 63 4.11 -9.79 4.07
C ASN A 63 4.22 -8.91 5.32
N ARG A 64 5.28 -9.17 6.12
CA ARG A 64 5.64 -8.31 7.25
C ARG A 64 5.88 -6.87 6.79
N LEU A 65 5.34 -5.91 7.54
CA LEU A 65 5.49 -4.49 7.21
C LEU A 65 6.85 -3.95 7.65
N LYS A 66 7.34 -3.01 6.87
CA LYS A 66 8.52 -2.20 7.22
C LYS A 66 8.09 -0.98 8.04
N GLY A 67 8.93 -0.58 8.99
CA GLY A 67 8.64 0.54 9.89
C GLY A 67 8.57 1.93 9.26
N GLY A 68 8.82 2.05 7.96
CA GLY A 68 8.92 3.33 7.28
C GLY A 68 7.66 4.19 7.38
N ALA A 69 6.47 3.60 7.18
CA ALA A 69 5.21 4.35 7.25
C ALA A 69 4.95 4.91 8.65
N ALA A 70 5.19 4.12 9.70
CA ALA A 70 5.02 4.56 11.09
C ALA A 70 6.05 5.65 11.46
N LEU A 71 7.30 5.51 10.99
CA LEU A 71 8.34 6.50 11.23
C LEU A 71 8.02 7.85 10.59
N VAL A 72 7.54 7.83 9.34
CA VAL A 72 7.10 9.05 8.62
C VAL A 72 5.93 9.70 9.34
N SER A 73 4.91 8.93 9.69
CA SER A 73 3.75 9.42 10.42
C SER A 73 4.14 10.11 11.72
N LYS A 74 5.00 9.46 12.52
CA LYS A 74 5.50 10.04 13.78
C LYS A 74 6.28 11.34 13.55
N ARG A 75 7.23 11.36 12.60
CA ARG A 75 8.10 12.52 12.35
C ARG A 75 7.36 13.70 11.77
N ALA A 76 6.47 13.45 10.83
CA ALA A 76 5.70 14.49 10.16
C ALA A 76 4.43 14.90 10.92
N GLY A 77 4.07 14.18 11.98
CA GLY A 77 2.83 14.43 12.72
C GLY A 77 1.57 14.19 11.89
N VAL A 78 1.65 13.36 10.82
CA VAL A 78 0.55 13.14 9.88
C VAL A 78 -0.03 11.74 10.01
N PRO A 79 -1.34 11.56 9.84
CA PRO A 79 -1.96 10.26 9.93
C PRO A 79 -1.62 9.36 8.75
N ILE A 80 -1.67 8.04 8.97
CA ILE A 80 -1.60 7.02 7.93
C ILE A 80 -3.02 6.68 7.48
N GLN A 81 -3.36 6.97 6.24
CA GLN A 81 -4.60 6.50 5.62
C GLN A 81 -4.32 5.20 4.88
N THR A 82 -4.92 4.10 5.31
CA THR A 82 -4.78 2.83 4.60
C THR A 82 -5.65 2.81 3.33
N VAL A 83 -5.08 2.24 2.27
CA VAL A 83 -5.77 1.98 1.01
C VAL A 83 -5.62 0.51 0.69
N LEU A 84 -6.73 -0.18 0.50
CA LEU A 84 -6.77 -1.61 0.22
C LEU A 84 -7.05 -1.79 -1.27
N ILE A 85 -6.19 -2.55 -1.94
CA ILE A 85 -6.28 -2.83 -3.37
C ILE A 85 -6.39 -4.33 -3.54
N GLU A 86 -7.48 -4.75 -4.14
CA GLU A 86 -7.78 -6.14 -4.48
C GLU A 86 -7.86 -6.28 -6.01
N THR A 87 -7.44 -7.41 -6.55
CA THR A 87 -7.48 -7.67 -7.99
C THR A 87 -7.99 -9.08 -8.28
N THR A 88 -8.68 -9.24 -9.41
CA THR A 88 -9.16 -10.55 -9.91
C THR A 88 -8.05 -11.36 -10.59
N SER A 89 -6.89 -10.78 -10.82
CA SER A 89 -5.81 -11.41 -11.59
C SER A 89 -4.49 -11.41 -10.84
N PRO A 90 -3.68 -12.47 -10.92
CA PRO A 90 -2.31 -12.49 -10.43
C PRO A 90 -1.36 -11.65 -11.30
N PHE A 91 -1.86 -10.91 -12.29
CA PHE A 91 -1.06 -10.06 -13.16
C PHE A 91 -0.17 -9.10 -12.35
N LEU A 92 1.08 -9.01 -12.74
CA LEU A 92 2.13 -8.25 -12.05
C LEU A 92 2.47 -8.75 -10.63
N SER A 93 1.98 -9.91 -10.20
CA SER A 93 2.46 -10.55 -8.97
C SER A 93 3.96 -10.90 -9.07
N LYS A 94 4.59 -11.19 -7.92
CA LYS A 94 5.99 -11.60 -7.92
C LYS A 94 6.18 -12.90 -8.70
N GLY A 95 7.12 -12.87 -9.68
CA GLY A 95 7.36 -14.02 -10.57
C GLY A 95 6.50 -14.05 -11.84
N TRP A 96 5.57 -13.08 -12.01
CA TRP A 96 4.83 -12.98 -13.27
C TRP A 96 5.76 -12.59 -14.42
N SER A 97 5.76 -13.38 -15.50
CA SER A 97 6.51 -13.07 -16.71
C SER A 97 5.82 -11.95 -17.49
N LEU A 98 6.56 -10.90 -17.85
CA LEU A 98 6.01 -9.78 -18.65
C LEU A 98 5.53 -10.19 -20.06
N HIS A 99 6.01 -11.32 -20.55
CA HIS A 99 5.58 -11.87 -21.84
C HIS A 99 4.25 -12.65 -21.77
N ARG A 100 3.79 -12.94 -20.55
CA ARG A 100 2.54 -13.65 -20.33
C ARG A 100 1.37 -12.68 -20.32
N ILE A 101 0.53 -12.75 -21.31
CA ILE A 101 -0.71 -11.96 -21.38
C ILE A 101 -1.67 -12.50 -20.32
N PRO A 102 -2.20 -11.65 -19.43
CA PRO A 102 -3.18 -12.10 -18.45
C PRO A 102 -4.54 -12.29 -19.10
N PRO A 103 -5.39 -13.18 -18.55
CA PRO A 103 -6.79 -13.21 -18.96
C PRO A 103 -7.49 -11.89 -18.65
N VAL A 104 -8.32 -11.43 -19.56
CA VAL A 104 -9.11 -10.20 -19.41
C VAL A 104 -10.60 -10.54 -19.25
N PRO A 105 -11.39 -9.73 -18.55
CA PRO A 105 -11.05 -8.44 -17.94
C PRO A 105 -10.28 -8.58 -16.63
N ILE A 106 -9.40 -7.60 -16.32
CA ILE A 106 -8.76 -7.46 -15.02
C ILE A 106 -9.50 -6.38 -14.24
N CYS A 107 -10.08 -6.75 -13.12
CA CYS A 107 -10.77 -5.81 -12.25
C CYS A 107 -9.89 -5.47 -11.03
N TYR A 108 -9.83 -4.20 -10.70
CA TYR A 108 -9.23 -3.70 -9.47
C TYR A 108 -10.32 -3.06 -8.61
N ARG A 109 -10.36 -3.46 -7.35
CA ARG A 109 -11.16 -2.79 -6.33
C ARG A 109 -10.23 -2.00 -5.42
N VAL A 110 -10.47 -0.71 -5.32
CA VAL A 110 -9.73 0.18 -4.42
C VAL A 110 -10.71 0.73 -3.38
N ARG A 111 -10.36 0.61 -2.10
CA ARG A 111 -11.16 1.17 -1.01
C ARG A 111 -10.28 1.80 0.06
N LEU A 112 -10.79 2.84 0.68
CA LEU A 112 -10.19 3.41 1.86
C LEU A 112 -10.46 2.50 3.06
N GLY A 113 -9.44 2.29 3.86
CA GLY A 113 -9.54 1.58 5.11
C GLY A 113 -9.41 2.51 6.32
N ARG A 114 -9.08 1.92 7.48
CA ARG A 114 -8.89 2.66 8.73
C ARG A 114 -7.78 3.69 8.62
N ARG A 115 -7.96 4.81 9.31
CA ARG A 115 -6.97 5.86 9.50
C ARG A 115 -6.28 5.66 10.85
N PHE A 116 -4.95 5.70 10.86
CA PHE A 116 -4.12 5.58 12.05
C PHE A 116 -3.50 6.94 12.36
N MET A 117 -3.66 7.40 13.59
CA MET A 117 -3.07 8.66 14.03
C MET A 117 -1.59 8.47 14.36
N PRO A 118 -0.77 9.53 14.27
CA PRO A 118 0.62 9.48 14.70
C PRO A 118 0.74 9.02 16.15
N ALA A 119 1.65 8.10 16.43
CA ALA A 119 1.91 7.60 17.77
C ALA A 119 3.42 7.47 18.03
N ASP A 120 3.79 7.54 19.31
CA ASP A 120 5.18 7.47 19.73
C ASP A 120 5.77 6.08 19.65
N ASN A 121 4.97 5.06 19.88
CA ASN A 121 5.39 3.67 19.85
C ASN A 121 5.30 3.09 18.45
N LEU A 122 6.41 3.19 17.70
CA LEU A 122 6.48 2.69 16.31
C LEU A 122 6.18 1.18 16.21
N ARG A 123 6.61 0.37 17.20
CA ARG A 123 6.39 -1.08 17.15
C ARG A 123 4.91 -1.42 17.28
N GLU A 124 4.22 -0.75 18.16
CA GLU A 124 2.79 -0.92 18.38
C GLU A 124 2.00 -0.47 17.16
N THR A 125 2.32 0.70 16.61
CA THR A 125 1.71 1.19 15.36
C THR A 125 1.87 0.20 14.21
N ILE A 126 3.05 -0.40 14.05
CA ILE A 126 3.29 -1.39 13.00
C ILE A 126 2.48 -2.66 13.26
N ALA A 127 2.44 -3.15 14.50
CA ALA A 127 1.69 -4.35 14.87
C ALA A 127 0.18 -4.16 14.66
N GLU A 128 -0.39 -3.01 15.06
CA GLU A 128 -1.79 -2.67 14.80
C GLU A 128 -2.08 -2.60 13.29
N LEU A 129 -1.20 -1.97 12.52
CA LEU A 129 -1.35 -1.84 11.09
C LEU A 129 -1.30 -3.21 10.39
N GLU A 130 -0.35 -4.09 10.79
CA GLU A 130 -0.26 -5.47 10.31
C GLU A 130 -1.52 -6.26 10.64
N ALA A 131 -1.98 -6.23 11.88
CA ALA A 131 -3.18 -6.94 12.32
C ALA A 131 -4.42 -6.46 11.55
N TYR A 132 -4.58 -5.16 11.40
CA TYR A 132 -5.68 -4.58 10.63
C TYR A 132 -5.66 -5.01 9.16
N LEU A 133 -4.53 -4.85 8.47
CA LEU A 133 -4.42 -5.21 7.06
C LEU A 133 -4.59 -6.72 6.85
N ALA A 134 -4.04 -7.55 7.75
CA ALA A 134 -4.21 -9.00 7.70
C ALA A 134 -5.68 -9.40 7.86
N SER A 135 -6.40 -8.78 8.80
CA SER A 135 -7.83 -9.05 9.00
C SER A 135 -8.68 -8.63 7.81
N GLU A 136 -8.41 -7.45 7.26
CA GLU A 136 -9.18 -6.91 6.14
C GLU A 136 -8.95 -7.65 4.81
N LEU A 137 -7.73 -8.11 4.56
CA LEU A 137 -7.38 -8.85 3.36
C LEU A 137 -7.55 -10.36 3.52
N GLY A 138 -7.38 -10.91 4.73
CA GLY A 138 -7.54 -12.33 5.02
C GLY A 138 -9.00 -12.80 4.99
N CYS A 139 -9.94 -11.94 5.43
CA CYS A 139 -11.38 -12.25 5.40
C CYS A 139 -11.99 -12.24 3.98
N ARG A 140 -11.25 -11.89 2.94
CA ARG A 140 -11.78 -11.62 1.60
C ARG A 140 -11.11 -12.42 0.48
N SER A 141 -10.50 -13.55 0.78
CA SER A 141 -9.99 -14.48 -0.24
C SER A 141 -11.14 -15.21 -0.93
N GLY A 142 -12.06 -14.50 -1.56
CA GLY A 142 -13.22 -15.07 -2.21
C GLY A 142 -13.58 -14.31 -3.48
N PHE A 143 -12.88 -14.62 -4.57
CA PHE A 143 -13.45 -14.49 -5.90
C PHE A 143 -14.12 -15.83 -6.23
N ASP A 144 -15.33 -15.76 -6.80
CA ASP A 144 -15.96 -16.97 -7.38
C ASP A 144 -15.18 -17.42 -8.63
N ALA A 145 -15.52 -18.59 -9.15
CA ALA A 145 -14.89 -19.14 -10.35
C ALA A 145 -15.06 -18.26 -11.61
N ALA A 146 -15.98 -17.30 -11.57
CA ALA A 146 -16.23 -16.34 -12.64
C ALA A 146 -15.47 -15.01 -12.41
N GLY A 147 -14.67 -14.88 -11.34
CA GLY A 147 -13.93 -13.66 -11.01
C GLY A 147 -14.77 -12.59 -10.33
N ASN A 148 -16.00 -12.90 -9.90
CA ASN A 148 -16.82 -11.99 -9.13
C ASN A 148 -16.40 -11.99 -7.67
N ILE A 149 -16.38 -10.82 -7.06
CA ILE A 149 -16.04 -10.69 -5.66
C ILE A 149 -17.22 -11.21 -4.83
N LEU A 150 -16.99 -12.27 -4.07
CA LEU A 150 -17.96 -12.76 -3.11
C LEU A 150 -18.28 -11.65 -2.09
N ALA A 151 -19.55 -11.32 -1.97
CA ALA A 151 -19.99 -10.32 -1.02
C ALA A 151 -19.68 -10.79 0.41
N LYS A 152 -19.22 -9.86 1.26
CA LYS A 152 -19.07 -10.10 2.70
C LYS A 152 -20.42 -10.57 3.26
N PRO A 153 -20.49 -11.66 4.05
CA PRO A 153 -21.68 -11.91 4.83
C PRO A 153 -21.92 -10.67 5.70
N GLN A 154 -23.04 -10.02 5.49
CA GLN A 154 -23.48 -8.93 6.36
C GLN A 154 -23.65 -9.57 7.75
N ASN A 155 -22.79 -9.19 8.69
CA ASN A 155 -23.09 -9.44 10.09
C ASN A 155 -24.43 -8.78 10.38
N ALA A 156 -25.45 -9.58 10.53
CA ALA A 156 -26.71 -9.16 11.09
C ALA A 156 -26.42 -8.64 12.51
N GLY A 157 -26.23 -7.32 12.59
CA GLY A 157 -26.20 -6.62 13.86
C GLY A 157 -27.56 -6.81 14.47
N SER A 158 -27.64 -7.62 15.52
CA SER A 158 -28.78 -7.72 16.41
C SER A 158 -29.05 -6.32 16.97
N ILE A 159 -30.08 -5.70 16.45
CA ILE A 159 -30.73 -4.59 17.15
C ILE A 159 -31.57 -5.30 18.22
N GLU A 160 -31.01 -5.44 19.39
CA GLU A 160 -31.85 -5.66 20.60
C GLU A 160 -32.28 -4.31 21.12
N ARG A 161 -33.53 -4.27 21.40
CA ARG A 161 -34.38 -3.16 21.85
C ARG A 161 -33.96 -2.59 23.21
#